data_d67f3df9406e8caf1ff97d98b4f35a72
#
_entry.id   d67f3df9406e8caf1ff97d98b4f35a72
#
_cell.length_a   1.000
_cell.length_b   1.000
_cell.length_c   1.000
_cell.angle_alpha   90.00
_cell.angle_beta   90.00
_cell.angle_gamma   90.00
#
_symmetry.space_group_name_H-M   'P 1'
#
loop_
_entity.id
_entity.type
_entity.pdbx_description
1 polymer ?
#
loop_
_entity_poly.entity_id
_entity_poly.type
_entity_poly.pdbx_seq_one_letter_code
_entity_poly.pdbx_strand_id
1 'polypeptide(L)'
;MSNAAAPAPEGPDRTDGPLHVAIIMDGNGRWAAARGLPRAEGHRRGVEALRRVVRASSELGILYLTIFSFSSENWSRPATEIGDLFGLLRRFIRNDLATLHRDGVRVRVIGERDGLEPDICALLNEAEELTKGNTRLNLVVAFNYGSRQEIANAAQRLAREVAEGKRDPSSIDADALGRYLDAPDIPDPDQIIRTSGEQRLSNFLMWQAAYSELVFVPIHWPDFDKAALEGAIAEYARRERRFGGLVAKTGS
;
A
#
# COMPACT_ATOMS: atom_id res chain seq x y z
N MET A 1 9.46 -24.88 -26.03
CA MET A 1 9.48 -25.61 -24.75
C MET A 1 8.64 -24.79 -23.80
N SER A 2 7.54 -25.36 -23.36
CA SER A 2 6.52 -24.66 -22.55
C SER A 2 7.06 -24.39 -21.15
N ASN A 3 7.24 -23.13 -20.78
CA ASN A 3 7.60 -22.72 -19.44
C ASN A 3 6.28 -22.48 -18.67
N ALA A 4 5.78 -23.53 -18.03
CA ALA A 4 4.67 -23.40 -17.11
C ALA A 4 5.17 -22.64 -15.88
N ALA A 5 4.59 -21.47 -15.62
CA ALA A 5 4.79 -20.75 -14.38
C ALA A 5 4.51 -21.69 -13.20
N ALA A 6 5.40 -21.71 -12.21
CA ALA A 6 5.20 -22.49 -11.01
C ALA A 6 3.89 -22.06 -10.32
N PRO A 7 3.05 -23.01 -9.83
CA PRO A 7 1.85 -22.66 -9.10
C PRO A 7 2.24 -21.88 -7.83
N ALA A 8 1.53 -20.80 -7.58
CA ALA A 8 1.65 -20.06 -6.32
C ALA A 8 1.46 -21.03 -5.14
N PRO A 9 2.16 -20.85 -4.01
CA PRO A 9 2.03 -21.73 -2.86
C PRO A 9 0.58 -21.78 -2.40
N GLU A 10 0.04 -23.00 -2.28
CA GLU A 10 -1.27 -23.24 -1.66
C GLU A 10 -1.19 -22.82 -0.19
N GLY A 11 -1.73 -21.64 0.11
CA GLY A 11 -1.92 -21.19 1.49
C GLY A 11 -3.16 -21.85 2.13
N PRO A 12 -3.30 -21.74 3.48
CA PRO A 12 -4.43 -22.34 4.20
C PRO A 12 -5.77 -21.82 3.67
N ASP A 13 -6.80 -22.67 3.74
CA ASP A 13 -8.19 -22.46 3.29
C ASP A 13 -8.55 -20.98 3.05
N ARG A 14 -8.52 -20.55 1.76
CA ARG A 14 -8.76 -19.16 1.39
C ARG A 14 -10.22 -18.83 1.65
N THR A 15 -10.47 -17.99 2.63
CA THR A 15 -11.71 -17.20 2.66
C THR A 15 -11.84 -16.47 1.32
N ASP A 16 -13.04 -16.34 0.75
CA ASP A 16 -13.32 -15.73 -0.56
C ASP A 16 -12.91 -14.24 -0.68
N GLY A 17 -12.11 -13.72 0.26
CA GLY A 17 -11.65 -12.32 0.34
C GLY A 17 -10.21 -12.09 -0.13
N PRO A 18 -9.83 -10.81 -0.36
CA PRO A 18 -8.48 -10.44 -0.75
C PRO A 18 -7.51 -10.64 0.43
N LEU A 19 -6.32 -11.20 0.13
CA LEU A 19 -5.23 -11.37 1.08
C LEU A 19 -4.52 -10.03 1.33
N HIS A 20 -4.32 -9.26 0.26
CA HIS A 20 -3.65 -7.97 0.26
C HIS A 20 -4.54 -6.88 -0.32
N VAL A 21 -4.87 -5.89 0.50
CA VAL A 21 -5.63 -4.69 0.11
C VAL A 21 -4.70 -3.49 0.14
N ALA A 22 -4.66 -2.71 -0.95
CA ALA A 22 -3.95 -1.45 -0.99
C ALA A 22 -4.94 -0.26 -1.08
N ILE A 23 -4.68 0.84 -0.36
CA ILE A 23 -5.62 1.97 -0.27
C ILE A 23 -4.94 3.30 -0.60
N ILE A 24 -5.51 4.01 -1.58
CA ILE A 24 -5.19 5.42 -1.85
C ILE A 24 -6.16 6.27 -1.04
N MET A 25 -5.65 6.88 0.03
CA MET A 25 -6.40 7.65 1.03
C MET A 25 -6.69 9.07 0.55
N ASP A 26 -7.61 9.22 -0.41
CA ASP A 26 -7.93 10.51 -1.03
C ASP A 26 -9.15 11.20 -0.39
N GLY A 27 -9.19 12.53 -0.48
CA GLY A 27 -10.35 13.34 -0.12
C GLY A 27 -10.27 14.09 1.21
N ASN A 28 -9.18 14.02 1.98
CA ASN A 28 -9.03 14.73 3.26
C ASN A 28 -9.34 16.23 3.14
N GLY A 29 -8.74 16.90 2.16
CA GLY A 29 -8.95 18.33 1.95
C GLY A 29 -10.38 18.66 1.48
N ARG A 30 -10.95 17.85 0.59
CA ARG A 30 -12.34 18.01 0.11
C ARG A 30 -13.35 17.80 1.22
N TRP A 31 -13.11 16.82 2.07
CA TRP A 31 -13.92 16.58 3.26
C TRP A 31 -13.95 17.78 4.21
N ALA A 32 -12.79 18.39 4.49
CA ALA A 32 -12.69 19.56 5.32
C ALA A 32 -13.37 20.78 4.69
N ALA A 33 -13.12 21.05 3.40
CA ALA A 33 -13.72 22.16 2.67
C ALA A 33 -15.25 22.08 2.65
N ALA A 34 -15.84 20.91 2.44
CA ALA A 34 -17.28 20.67 2.48
C ALA A 34 -17.92 20.98 3.86
N ARG A 35 -17.11 21.08 4.91
CA ARG A 35 -17.54 21.37 6.31
C ARG A 35 -17.07 22.73 6.80
N GLY A 36 -16.47 23.57 5.94
CA GLY A 36 -15.92 24.86 6.31
C GLY A 36 -14.72 24.77 7.28
N LEU A 37 -14.02 23.62 7.30
CA LEU A 37 -12.92 23.35 8.19
C LEU A 37 -11.56 23.55 7.50
N PRO A 38 -10.50 23.89 8.24
CA PRO A 38 -9.15 23.92 7.71
C PRO A 38 -8.72 22.53 7.17
N ARG A 39 -7.90 22.53 6.13
CA ARG A 39 -7.39 21.29 5.49
C ARG A 39 -6.67 20.36 6.48
N ALA A 40 -5.94 20.93 7.46
CA ALA A 40 -5.28 20.18 8.54
C ALA A 40 -6.26 19.32 9.36
N GLU A 41 -7.50 19.79 9.57
CA GLU A 41 -8.53 19.01 10.26
C GLU A 41 -8.94 17.77 9.45
N GLY A 42 -9.04 17.91 8.12
CA GLY A 42 -9.27 16.76 7.23
C GLY A 42 -8.17 15.70 7.35
N HIS A 43 -6.91 16.11 7.38
CA HIS A 43 -5.79 15.19 7.58
C HIS A 43 -5.82 14.54 8.97
N ARG A 44 -6.16 15.30 10.03
CA ARG A 44 -6.32 14.75 11.38
C ARG A 44 -7.41 13.67 11.44
N ARG A 45 -8.56 13.94 10.83
CA ARG A 45 -9.65 12.96 10.70
C ARG A 45 -9.26 11.76 9.84
N GLY A 46 -8.41 11.98 8.83
CA GLY A 46 -7.84 10.91 8.02
C GLY A 46 -6.99 9.93 8.84
N VAL A 47 -6.25 10.41 9.85
CA VAL A 47 -5.52 9.54 10.79
C VAL A 47 -6.48 8.72 11.65
N GLU A 48 -7.60 9.29 12.09
CA GLU A 48 -8.63 8.55 12.82
C GLU A 48 -9.28 7.46 11.95
N ALA A 49 -9.51 7.76 10.66
CA ALA A 49 -9.98 6.76 9.69
C ALA A 49 -8.96 5.61 9.52
N LEU A 50 -7.66 5.93 9.44
CA LEU A 50 -6.60 4.92 9.34
C LEU A 50 -6.66 3.93 10.52
N ARG A 51 -6.79 4.41 11.76
CA ARG A 51 -6.90 3.55 12.95
C ARG A 51 -8.08 2.58 12.84
N ARG A 52 -9.25 3.08 12.38
CA ARG A 52 -10.44 2.24 12.17
C ARG A 52 -10.21 1.18 11.11
N VAL A 53 -9.61 1.58 9.98
CA VAL A 53 -9.36 0.67 8.85
C VAL A 53 -8.32 -0.38 9.19
N VAL A 54 -7.23 -0.05 9.88
CA VAL A 54 -6.22 -1.04 10.35
C VAL A 54 -6.88 -2.09 11.24
N ARG A 55 -7.71 -1.67 12.20
CA ARG A 55 -8.46 -2.60 13.07
C ARG A 55 -9.42 -3.46 12.25
N ALA A 56 -10.23 -2.85 11.39
CA ALA A 56 -11.19 -3.55 10.54
C ALA A 56 -10.49 -4.57 9.62
N SER A 57 -9.36 -4.20 9.01
CA SER A 57 -8.57 -5.12 8.17
C SER A 57 -8.14 -6.37 8.93
N SER A 58 -7.65 -6.19 10.16
CA SER A 58 -7.28 -7.31 11.03
C SER A 58 -8.48 -8.19 11.42
N GLU A 59 -9.65 -7.59 11.66
CA GLU A 59 -10.91 -8.30 11.96
C GLU A 59 -11.45 -9.08 10.76
N LEU A 60 -11.25 -8.57 9.55
CA LEU A 60 -11.70 -9.16 8.29
C LEU A 60 -10.74 -10.20 7.72
N GLY A 61 -9.62 -10.49 8.42
CA GLY A 61 -8.67 -11.51 7.99
C GLY A 61 -7.74 -11.07 6.86
N ILE A 62 -7.65 -9.76 6.57
CA ILE A 62 -6.67 -9.20 5.64
C ILE A 62 -5.27 -9.38 6.27
N LEU A 63 -4.33 -9.96 5.51
CA LEU A 63 -2.97 -10.18 6.01
C LEU A 63 -2.00 -9.05 5.64
N TYR A 64 -2.28 -8.33 4.54
CA TYR A 64 -1.48 -7.19 4.08
C TYR A 64 -2.40 -6.00 3.79
N LEU A 65 -2.11 -4.87 4.42
CA LEU A 65 -2.76 -3.59 4.16
C LEU A 65 -1.70 -2.58 3.75
N THR A 66 -1.68 -2.19 2.47
CA THR A 66 -0.80 -1.12 2.00
C THR A 66 -1.56 0.19 1.92
N ILE A 67 -1.01 1.25 2.52
CA ILE A 67 -1.60 2.59 2.52
C ILE A 67 -0.70 3.60 1.83
N PHE A 68 -1.26 4.46 0.98
CA PHE A 68 -0.54 5.56 0.34
C PHE A 68 -0.58 6.80 1.24
N SER A 69 0.44 6.95 2.09
CA SER A 69 0.48 7.99 3.13
C SER A 69 1.04 9.32 2.62
N PHE A 70 2.19 9.28 1.90
CA PHE A 70 2.83 10.45 1.35
C PHE A 70 3.52 10.08 0.02
N SER A 71 3.06 10.70 -1.08
CA SER A 71 3.65 10.45 -2.39
C SER A 71 4.85 11.38 -2.65
N SER A 72 5.76 10.95 -3.53
CA SER A 72 6.88 11.78 -3.99
C SER A 72 6.42 13.10 -4.62
N GLU A 73 5.23 13.13 -5.24
CA GLU A 73 4.64 14.34 -5.80
C GLU A 73 4.14 15.34 -4.74
N ASN A 74 3.93 14.88 -3.49
CA ASN A 74 3.45 15.75 -2.40
C ASN A 74 4.48 16.80 -1.97
N TRP A 75 5.75 16.64 -2.33
CA TRP A 75 6.76 17.68 -2.12
C TRP A 75 6.48 19.00 -2.84
N SER A 76 5.63 18.98 -3.87
CA SER A 76 5.16 20.19 -4.57
C SER A 76 4.12 21.00 -3.78
N ARG A 77 3.64 20.49 -2.63
CA ARG A 77 2.67 21.17 -1.78
C ARG A 77 3.33 22.31 -0.97
N PRO A 78 2.53 23.26 -0.46
CA PRO A 78 3.06 24.29 0.44
C PRO A 78 3.81 23.68 1.63
N ALA A 79 4.95 24.27 2.01
CA ALA A 79 5.79 23.77 3.10
C ALA A 79 5.03 23.64 4.44
N THR A 80 4.06 24.52 4.69
CA THR A 80 3.18 24.45 5.86
C THR A 80 2.34 23.17 5.88
N GLU A 81 1.79 22.77 4.73
CA GLU A 81 1.01 21.51 4.62
C GLU A 81 1.92 20.29 4.82
N ILE A 82 3.12 20.30 4.25
CA ILE A 82 4.11 19.22 4.44
C ILE A 82 4.49 19.11 5.92
N GLY A 83 4.75 20.23 6.59
CA GLY A 83 5.02 20.27 8.03
C GLY A 83 3.88 19.71 8.86
N ASP A 84 2.63 20.03 8.52
CA ASP A 84 1.45 19.49 9.19
C ASP A 84 1.35 17.96 9.02
N LEU A 85 1.58 17.45 7.80
CA LEU A 85 1.57 16.01 7.51
C LEU A 85 2.67 15.27 8.28
N PHE A 86 3.88 15.81 8.33
CA PHE A 86 4.98 15.23 9.11
C PHE A 86 4.70 15.28 10.61
N GLY A 87 4.10 16.38 11.08
CA GLY A 87 3.61 16.50 12.46
C GLY A 87 2.55 15.45 12.81
N LEU A 88 1.66 15.11 11.88
CA LEU A 88 0.68 14.04 12.06
C LEU A 88 1.35 12.66 12.10
N LEU A 89 2.32 12.39 11.22
CA LEU A 89 3.09 11.14 11.23
C LEU A 89 3.80 10.96 12.57
N ARG A 90 4.51 11.98 13.06
CA ARG A 90 5.18 11.95 14.38
C ARG A 90 4.21 11.60 15.50
N ARG A 91 3.04 12.25 15.51
CA ARG A 91 2.00 11.98 16.51
C ARG A 91 1.42 10.59 16.40
N PHE A 92 1.17 10.12 15.17
CA PHE A 92 0.67 8.76 14.94
C PHE A 92 1.65 7.72 15.48
N ILE A 93 2.93 7.79 15.09
CA ILE A 93 3.93 6.82 15.55
C ILE A 93 4.02 6.85 17.08
N ARG A 94 4.19 8.02 17.69
CA ARG A 94 4.33 8.15 19.16
C ARG A 94 3.11 7.65 19.94
N ASN A 95 1.91 7.84 19.42
CA ASN A 95 0.68 7.53 20.16
C ASN A 95 0.14 6.13 19.86
N ASP A 96 0.36 5.61 18.64
CA ASP A 96 -0.32 4.41 18.17
C ASP A 96 0.61 3.19 18.07
N LEU A 97 1.95 3.39 18.02
CA LEU A 97 2.90 2.32 17.79
C LEU A 97 2.82 1.19 18.83
N ALA A 98 2.70 1.54 20.13
CA ALA A 98 2.55 0.55 21.20
C ALA A 98 1.24 -0.27 21.05
N THR A 99 0.17 0.37 20.57
CA THR A 99 -1.10 -0.30 20.30
C THR A 99 -0.98 -1.23 19.09
N LEU A 100 -0.38 -0.76 17.99
CA LEU A 100 -0.12 -1.59 16.80
C LEU A 100 0.71 -2.82 17.18
N HIS A 101 1.76 -2.64 17.97
CA HIS A 101 2.60 -3.75 18.43
C HIS A 101 1.80 -4.76 19.28
N ARG A 102 1.06 -4.29 20.28
CA ARG A 102 0.22 -5.14 21.12
C ARG A 102 -0.85 -5.89 20.32
N ASP A 103 -1.42 -5.27 19.29
CA ASP A 103 -2.45 -5.85 18.44
C ASP A 103 -1.88 -6.80 17.36
N GLY A 104 -0.55 -7.03 17.36
CA GLY A 104 0.14 -7.96 16.46
C GLY A 104 0.32 -7.42 15.04
N VAL A 105 0.22 -6.10 14.84
CA VAL A 105 0.45 -5.44 13.54
C VAL A 105 1.94 -5.25 13.31
N ARG A 106 2.45 -5.74 12.18
CA ARG A 106 3.82 -5.50 11.69
C ARG A 106 3.82 -4.28 10.78
N VAL A 107 4.56 -3.26 11.14
CA VAL A 107 4.75 -2.07 10.30
C VAL A 107 5.91 -2.31 9.34
N ARG A 108 5.69 -2.01 8.06
CA ARG A 108 6.69 -1.99 6.99
C ARG A 108 6.58 -0.64 6.28
N VAL A 109 7.70 -0.07 5.86
CA VAL A 109 7.70 1.22 5.15
C VAL A 109 8.41 1.07 3.82
N ILE A 110 7.71 1.43 2.72
CA ILE A 110 8.26 1.50 1.37
C ILE A 110 8.37 2.96 0.91
N GLY A 111 9.33 3.24 0.04
CA GLY A 111 9.64 4.56 -0.48
C GLY A 111 11.00 5.08 0.00
N GLU A 112 11.40 6.23 -0.55
CA GLU A 112 12.72 6.80 -0.37
C GLU A 112 12.91 7.38 1.03
N ARG A 113 14.06 7.05 1.65
CA ARG A 113 14.49 7.68 2.92
C ARG A 113 15.26 8.97 2.67
N ASP A 114 15.88 9.09 1.48
CA ASP A 114 16.63 10.27 1.10
C ASP A 114 15.73 11.51 1.03
N GLY A 115 16.24 12.63 1.58
CA GLY A 115 15.50 13.88 1.64
C GLY A 115 14.50 13.98 2.80
N LEU A 116 14.28 12.90 3.60
CA LEU A 116 13.49 12.98 4.81
C LEU A 116 14.30 13.56 5.98
N GLU A 117 13.63 14.26 6.89
CA GLU A 117 14.22 14.74 8.13
C GLU A 117 14.74 13.56 8.98
N PRO A 118 15.92 13.68 9.64
CA PRO A 118 16.53 12.58 10.39
C PRO A 118 15.64 11.99 11.47
N ASP A 119 14.81 12.80 12.14
CA ASP A 119 13.89 12.33 13.16
C ASP A 119 12.71 11.53 12.58
N ILE A 120 12.27 11.85 11.35
CA ILE A 120 11.29 11.05 10.62
C ILE A 120 11.88 9.68 10.30
N CYS A 121 13.09 9.63 9.75
CA CYS A 121 13.78 8.36 9.48
C CYS A 121 13.92 7.52 10.76
N ALA A 122 14.29 8.13 11.88
CA ALA A 122 14.41 7.44 13.17
C ALA A 122 13.08 6.84 13.64
N LEU A 123 11.98 7.61 13.56
CA LEU A 123 10.63 7.14 13.92
C LEU A 123 10.13 6.00 13.04
N LEU A 124 10.38 6.07 11.73
CA LEU A 124 10.01 4.99 10.81
C LEU A 124 10.79 3.71 11.13
N ASN A 125 12.10 3.81 11.38
CA ASN A 125 12.94 2.68 11.75
C ASN A 125 12.51 2.08 13.10
N GLU A 126 12.18 2.91 14.09
CA GLU A 126 11.65 2.47 15.38
C GLU A 126 10.37 1.66 15.21
N ALA A 127 9.45 2.13 14.36
CA ALA A 127 8.19 1.45 14.10
C ALA A 127 8.40 0.06 13.46
N GLU A 128 9.29 -0.03 12.47
CA GLU A 128 9.62 -1.30 11.82
C GLU A 128 10.31 -2.26 12.80
N GLU A 129 11.30 -1.78 13.55
CA GLU A 129 12.10 -2.62 14.47
C GLU A 129 11.25 -3.16 15.62
N LEU A 130 10.42 -2.30 16.27
CA LEU A 130 9.57 -2.72 17.38
C LEU A 130 8.55 -3.79 16.95
N THR A 131 8.03 -3.68 15.71
CA THR A 131 6.94 -4.53 15.25
C THR A 131 7.38 -5.70 14.37
N LYS A 132 8.68 -5.87 14.10
CA LYS A 132 9.22 -6.87 13.16
C LYS A 132 8.81 -8.31 13.43
N GLY A 133 8.56 -8.66 14.69
CA GLY A 133 8.12 -10.00 15.11
C GLY A 133 6.62 -10.24 15.02
N ASN A 134 5.83 -9.25 14.68
CA ASN A 134 4.38 -9.37 14.60
C ASN A 134 3.94 -10.05 13.29
N THR A 135 2.82 -10.78 13.34
CA THR A 135 2.39 -11.64 12.22
C THR A 135 0.90 -11.55 11.89
N ARG A 136 0.12 -10.78 12.67
CA ARG A 136 -1.34 -10.74 12.49
C ARG A 136 -1.78 -9.94 11.26
N LEU A 137 -1.18 -8.78 11.04
CA LEU A 137 -1.42 -7.90 9.90
C LEU A 137 -0.11 -7.21 9.52
N ASN A 138 0.25 -7.23 8.26
CA ASN A 138 1.33 -6.41 7.72
C ASN A 138 0.77 -5.07 7.25
N LEU A 139 1.03 -3.99 8.00
CA LEU A 139 0.71 -2.63 7.61
C LEU A 139 1.88 -2.04 6.83
N VAL A 140 1.74 -1.95 5.52
CA VAL A 140 2.75 -1.39 4.62
C VAL A 140 2.44 0.08 4.38
N VAL A 141 3.33 0.96 4.78
CA VAL A 141 3.17 2.41 4.65
C VAL A 141 4.02 2.91 3.50
N ALA A 142 3.38 3.25 2.38
CA ALA A 142 4.05 3.94 1.27
C ALA A 142 4.24 5.42 1.65
N PHE A 143 5.48 5.78 2.02
CA PHE A 143 5.86 7.11 2.48
C PHE A 143 7.06 7.64 1.70
N ASN A 144 6.95 8.87 1.19
CA ASN A 144 7.88 9.42 0.19
C ASN A 144 8.04 8.45 -0.99
N TYR A 145 6.91 7.89 -1.42
CA TYR A 145 6.85 6.79 -2.38
C TYR A 145 6.33 7.27 -3.74
N GLY A 146 6.90 6.69 -4.79
CA GLY A 146 6.41 6.78 -6.15
C GLY A 146 6.85 5.56 -6.95
N SER A 147 5.92 4.84 -7.58
CA SER A 147 6.24 3.59 -8.26
C SER A 147 7.23 3.77 -9.43
N ARG A 148 7.20 4.92 -10.11
CA ARG A 148 8.19 5.23 -11.17
C ARG A 148 9.61 5.33 -10.62
N GLN A 149 9.77 5.94 -9.44
CA GLN A 149 11.05 6.03 -8.73
C GLN A 149 11.52 4.66 -8.26
N GLU A 150 10.62 3.88 -7.66
CA GLU A 150 10.90 2.51 -7.23
C GLU A 150 11.42 1.65 -8.39
N ILE A 151 10.72 1.66 -9.54
CA ILE A 151 11.12 0.91 -10.74
C ILE A 151 12.48 1.41 -11.28
N ALA A 152 12.69 2.73 -11.33
CA ALA A 152 13.94 3.30 -11.79
C ALA A 152 15.12 2.90 -10.89
N ASN A 153 14.92 2.89 -9.57
CA ASN A 153 15.93 2.48 -8.60
C ASN A 153 16.24 0.97 -8.70
N ALA A 154 15.21 0.13 -8.90
CA ALA A 154 15.40 -1.29 -9.15
C ALA A 154 16.23 -1.53 -10.41
N ALA A 155 15.92 -0.82 -11.50
CA ALA A 155 16.68 -0.90 -12.75
C ALA A 155 18.13 -0.43 -12.57
N GLN A 156 18.37 0.66 -11.81
CA GLN A 156 19.74 1.13 -11.52
C GLN A 156 20.54 0.10 -10.72
N ARG A 157 19.93 -0.58 -9.72
CA ARG A 157 20.60 -1.63 -8.96
C ARG A 157 21.00 -2.79 -9.85
N LEU A 158 20.12 -3.26 -10.74
CA LEU A 158 20.42 -4.29 -11.72
C LEU A 158 21.53 -3.88 -12.69
N ALA A 159 21.50 -2.64 -13.20
CA ALA A 159 22.52 -2.11 -14.09
C ALA A 159 23.92 -2.06 -13.43
N ARG A 160 23.98 -1.72 -12.13
CA ARG A 160 25.25 -1.77 -11.37
C ARG A 160 25.80 -3.19 -11.26
N GLU A 161 24.96 -4.19 -10.96
CA GLU A 161 25.40 -5.59 -10.91
C GLU A 161 25.95 -6.07 -12.25
N VAL A 162 25.34 -5.64 -13.37
CA VAL A 162 25.85 -5.94 -14.72
C VAL A 162 27.21 -5.27 -14.95
N ALA A 163 27.34 -3.99 -14.61
CA ALA A 163 28.61 -3.24 -14.78
C ALA A 163 29.75 -3.84 -13.93
N GLU A 164 29.40 -4.38 -12.76
CA GLU A 164 30.34 -5.07 -11.84
C GLU A 164 30.62 -6.53 -12.23
N GLY A 165 30.02 -7.04 -13.32
CA GLY A 165 30.18 -8.43 -13.77
C GLY A 165 29.51 -9.47 -12.87
N LYS A 166 28.62 -9.05 -11.95
CA LYS A 166 27.90 -9.91 -11.01
C LYS A 166 26.63 -10.54 -11.64
N ARG A 167 26.17 -9.99 -12.75
CA ARG A 167 24.94 -10.41 -13.43
C ARG A 167 25.10 -10.37 -14.94
N ASP A 168 24.57 -11.40 -15.61
CA ASP A 168 24.41 -11.40 -17.06
C ASP A 168 23.19 -10.54 -17.44
N PRO A 169 23.30 -9.57 -18.38
CA PRO A 169 22.16 -8.78 -18.85
C PRO A 169 20.99 -9.62 -19.34
N SER A 170 21.25 -10.77 -19.95
CA SER A 170 20.22 -11.69 -20.47
C SER A 170 19.39 -12.37 -19.36
N SER A 171 19.85 -12.34 -18.11
CA SER A 171 19.15 -12.87 -16.94
C SER A 171 18.18 -11.85 -16.29
N ILE A 172 18.06 -10.65 -16.86
CA ILE A 172 17.15 -9.62 -16.37
C ILE A 172 15.79 -9.82 -17.03
N ASP A 173 14.89 -10.44 -16.32
CA ASP A 173 13.47 -10.63 -16.64
C ASP A 173 12.57 -9.87 -15.67
N ALA A 174 11.25 -10.01 -15.79
CA ALA A 174 10.27 -9.36 -14.91
C ALA A 174 10.46 -9.79 -13.44
N ASP A 175 10.73 -11.07 -13.20
CA ASP A 175 10.95 -11.60 -11.85
C ASP A 175 12.25 -11.05 -11.25
N ALA A 176 13.30 -10.91 -12.06
CA ALA A 176 14.54 -10.29 -11.63
C ALA A 176 14.30 -8.84 -11.19
N LEU A 177 13.55 -8.05 -11.97
CA LEU A 177 13.20 -6.68 -11.62
C LEU A 177 12.33 -6.64 -10.35
N GLY A 178 11.33 -7.50 -10.25
CA GLY A 178 10.44 -7.59 -9.10
C GLY A 178 11.17 -7.80 -7.78
N ARG A 179 12.25 -8.60 -7.78
CA ARG A 179 13.09 -8.83 -6.60
C ARG A 179 13.89 -7.62 -6.13
N TYR A 180 13.98 -6.57 -6.92
CA TYR A 180 14.67 -5.32 -6.59
C TYR A 180 13.73 -4.17 -6.22
N LEU A 181 12.41 -4.40 -6.20
CA LEU A 181 11.44 -3.45 -5.66
C LEU A 181 11.57 -3.34 -4.13
N ASP A 182 10.89 -2.37 -3.53
CA ASP A 182 11.10 -2.01 -2.13
C ASP A 182 10.71 -3.11 -1.13
N ALA A 183 9.73 -3.92 -1.45
CA ALA A 183 9.25 -5.00 -0.58
C ALA A 183 8.93 -6.27 -1.39
N PRO A 184 9.95 -6.94 -1.95
CA PRO A 184 9.79 -8.07 -2.86
C PRO A 184 9.24 -9.34 -2.20
N ASP A 185 9.19 -9.38 -0.89
CA ASP A 185 8.63 -10.46 -0.07
C ASP A 185 7.14 -10.27 0.27
N ILE A 186 6.56 -9.12 -0.09
CA ILE A 186 5.13 -8.85 0.07
C ILE A 186 4.41 -9.26 -1.22
N PRO A 187 3.32 -10.05 -1.16
CA PRO A 187 2.56 -10.39 -2.35
C PRO A 187 1.94 -9.15 -3.00
N ASP A 188 1.74 -9.20 -4.30
CA ASP A 188 1.03 -8.15 -5.03
C ASP A 188 -0.37 -7.94 -4.44
N PRO A 189 -0.91 -6.70 -4.46
CA PRO A 189 -2.25 -6.44 -3.96
C PRO A 189 -3.31 -7.12 -4.82
N ASP A 190 -4.19 -7.87 -4.19
CA ASP A 190 -5.38 -8.42 -4.84
C ASP A 190 -6.35 -7.31 -5.26
N GLN A 191 -6.45 -6.28 -4.41
CA GLN A 191 -7.37 -5.17 -4.59
C GLN A 191 -6.72 -3.83 -4.25
N ILE A 192 -6.95 -2.82 -5.11
CA ILE A 192 -6.63 -1.42 -4.80
C ILE A 192 -7.92 -0.64 -4.66
N ILE A 193 -8.11 0.00 -3.52
CA ILE A 193 -9.23 0.87 -3.22
C ILE A 193 -8.76 2.33 -3.31
N ARG A 194 -9.51 3.18 -4.01
CA ARG A 194 -9.31 4.62 -3.95
C ARG A 194 -10.57 5.32 -3.51
N THR A 195 -10.45 6.14 -2.48
CA THR A 195 -11.54 6.95 -1.94
C THR A 195 -11.73 8.25 -2.74
N SER A 196 -12.88 8.91 -2.56
CA SER A 196 -13.19 10.23 -3.12
C SER A 196 -13.56 10.28 -4.61
N GLY A 197 -13.87 9.12 -5.23
CA GLY A 197 -14.40 9.04 -6.60
C GLY A 197 -13.39 9.25 -7.73
N GLU A 198 -12.12 9.48 -7.42
CA GLU A 198 -11.08 9.63 -8.43
C GLU A 198 -10.63 8.27 -8.97
N GLN A 199 -10.51 8.15 -10.31
CA GLN A 199 -10.26 6.89 -11.01
C GLN A 199 -8.87 6.87 -11.66
N ARG A 200 -7.81 6.89 -10.83
CA ARG A 200 -6.41 6.80 -11.25
C ARG A 200 -5.54 6.26 -10.12
N LEU A 201 -4.38 5.67 -10.45
CA LEU A 201 -3.42 5.12 -9.46
C LEU A 201 -2.49 6.20 -8.89
N SER A 202 -2.26 7.30 -9.57
CA SER A 202 -1.40 8.40 -9.12
C SER A 202 0.00 7.93 -8.70
N ASN A 203 0.66 7.14 -9.55
CA ASN A 203 2.01 6.62 -9.30
C ASN A 203 2.10 5.67 -8.08
N PHE A 204 1.00 5.01 -7.70
CA PHE A 204 0.94 4.07 -6.58
C PHE A 204 0.97 2.63 -7.08
N LEU A 205 1.95 1.85 -6.63
CA LEU A 205 2.12 0.41 -6.85
C LEU A 205 1.91 -0.05 -8.31
N MET A 206 2.39 0.73 -9.30
CA MET A 206 2.07 0.48 -10.72
C MET A 206 2.57 -0.89 -11.21
N TRP A 207 3.70 -1.37 -10.71
CA TRP A 207 4.22 -2.70 -11.03
C TRP A 207 3.36 -3.78 -10.37
N GLN A 208 3.15 -3.65 -9.08
CA GLN A 208 2.43 -4.63 -8.26
C GLN A 208 0.93 -4.66 -8.56
N ALA A 209 0.38 -3.57 -9.16
CA ALA A 209 -1.02 -3.44 -9.52
C ALA A 209 -1.43 -4.16 -10.81
N ALA A 210 -0.49 -4.80 -11.51
CA ALA A 210 -0.73 -5.33 -12.85
C ALA A 210 -1.95 -6.26 -12.96
N TYR A 211 -2.28 -6.96 -11.89
CA TYR A 211 -3.44 -7.88 -11.81
C TYR A 211 -4.39 -7.57 -10.65
N SER A 212 -4.26 -6.39 -10.04
CA SER A 212 -5.15 -5.96 -8.96
C SER A 212 -6.53 -5.57 -9.47
N GLU A 213 -7.56 -5.91 -8.71
CA GLU A 213 -8.90 -5.36 -8.93
C GLU A 213 -8.97 -3.93 -8.40
N LEU A 214 -9.43 -2.99 -9.24
CA LEU A 214 -9.54 -1.58 -8.86
C LEU A 214 -10.97 -1.26 -8.41
N VAL A 215 -11.11 -0.71 -7.21
CA VAL A 215 -12.40 -0.28 -6.64
C VAL A 215 -12.33 1.20 -6.29
N PHE A 216 -13.18 2.00 -6.91
CA PHE A 216 -13.27 3.44 -6.70
C PHE A 216 -14.54 3.76 -5.93
N VAL A 217 -14.39 4.33 -4.73
CA VAL A 217 -15.53 4.67 -3.88
C VAL A 217 -15.70 6.18 -3.77
N PRO A 218 -16.93 6.71 -3.79
CA PRO A 218 -17.18 8.15 -3.73
C PRO A 218 -16.95 8.74 -2.33
N ILE A 219 -16.85 7.91 -1.31
CA ILE A 219 -16.67 8.32 0.09
C ILE A 219 -15.31 8.97 0.27
N HIS A 220 -15.23 10.12 0.94
CA HIS A 220 -13.97 10.74 1.31
C HIS A 220 -13.27 9.94 2.42
N TRP A 221 -11.94 9.89 2.40
CA TRP A 221 -11.16 9.09 3.34
C TRP A 221 -11.53 9.27 4.83
N PRO A 222 -11.76 10.49 5.37
CA PRO A 222 -12.16 10.65 6.76
C PRO A 222 -13.45 9.92 7.16
N ASP A 223 -14.36 9.71 6.21
CA ASP A 223 -15.63 9.02 6.42
C ASP A 223 -15.57 7.53 6.02
N PHE A 224 -14.42 7.05 5.53
CA PHE A 224 -14.22 5.65 5.18
C PHE A 224 -14.07 4.80 6.45
N ASP A 225 -14.95 3.82 6.62
CA ASP A 225 -15.05 2.99 7.82
C ASP A 225 -15.05 1.49 7.49
N LYS A 226 -15.32 0.66 8.49
CA LYS A 226 -15.40 -0.80 8.32
C LYS A 226 -16.46 -1.21 7.31
N ALA A 227 -17.64 -0.60 7.33
CA ALA A 227 -18.72 -0.93 6.40
C ALA A 227 -18.35 -0.60 4.96
N ALA A 228 -17.66 0.53 4.73
CA ALA A 228 -17.14 0.90 3.43
C ALA A 228 -16.05 -0.07 2.94
N LEU A 229 -15.17 -0.54 3.83
CA LEU A 229 -14.17 -1.55 3.53
C LEU A 229 -14.82 -2.90 3.18
N GLU A 230 -15.79 -3.36 3.97
CA GLU A 230 -16.57 -4.58 3.69
C GLU A 230 -17.28 -4.49 2.34
N GLY A 231 -17.86 -3.34 2.01
CA GLY A 231 -18.48 -3.08 0.70
C GLY A 231 -17.49 -3.21 -0.47
N ALA A 232 -16.28 -2.68 -0.31
CA ALA A 232 -15.22 -2.79 -1.31
C ALA A 232 -14.73 -4.25 -1.48
N ILE A 233 -14.60 -4.99 -0.37
CA ILE A 233 -14.25 -6.42 -0.40
C ILE A 233 -15.36 -7.25 -1.05
N ALA A 234 -16.63 -6.95 -0.75
CA ALA A 234 -17.76 -7.61 -1.40
C ALA A 234 -17.82 -7.33 -2.92
N GLU A 235 -17.39 -6.14 -3.35
CA GLU A 235 -17.21 -5.82 -4.78
C GLU A 235 -16.12 -6.69 -5.42
N TYR A 236 -14.98 -6.87 -4.76
CA TYR A 236 -13.91 -7.76 -5.20
C TYR A 236 -14.41 -9.21 -5.32
N ALA A 237 -15.10 -9.74 -4.31
CA ALA A 237 -15.58 -11.13 -4.28
C ALA A 237 -16.61 -11.43 -5.39
N ARG A 238 -17.29 -10.42 -5.93
CA ARG A 238 -18.23 -10.59 -7.06
C ARG A 238 -17.55 -10.65 -8.43
N ARG A 239 -16.27 -10.27 -8.51
CA ARG A 239 -15.54 -10.22 -9.78
C ARG A 239 -14.89 -11.56 -10.09
N GLU A 240 -14.97 -11.98 -11.35
CA GLU A 240 -14.32 -13.18 -11.86
C GLU A 240 -12.89 -12.86 -12.32
N ARG A 241 -11.88 -13.36 -11.60
CA ARG A 241 -10.46 -13.13 -11.96
C ARG A 241 -10.02 -14.16 -13.00
N ARG A 242 -9.65 -13.70 -14.19
CA ARG A 242 -9.35 -14.58 -15.34
C ARG A 242 -7.86 -14.72 -15.65
N PHE A 243 -7.00 -13.85 -15.18
CA PHE A 243 -5.54 -13.85 -15.42
C PHE A 243 -5.16 -14.16 -16.90
N GLY A 244 -5.96 -13.69 -17.87
CA GLY A 244 -5.78 -13.99 -19.29
C GLY A 244 -6.28 -15.37 -19.75
N GLY A 245 -6.85 -16.20 -18.86
CA GLY A 245 -7.42 -17.51 -19.19
C GLY A 245 -8.83 -17.44 -19.77
N LEU A 246 -9.21 -18.45 -20.56
CA LEU A 246 -10.59 -18.63 -21.03
C LEU A 246 -11.38 -19.40 -19.97
N VAL A 247 -12.60 -18.96 -19.67
CA VAL A 247 -13.55 -19.75 -18.86
C VAL A 247 -13.94 -20.97 -19.67
N ALA A 248 -13.72 -22.16 -19.12
CA ALA A 248 -14.30 -23.37 -19.69
C ALA A 248 -15.84 -23.18 -19.66
N LYS A 249 -16.48 -23.15 -20.83
CA LYS A 249 -17.95 -23.20 -20.89
C LYS A 249 -18.35 -24.53 -20.25
N THR A 250 -18.88 -24.48 -19.02
CA THR A 250 -19.67 -25.58 -18.49
C THR A 250 -20.88 -25.71 -19.39
N GLY A 251 -20.83 -26.73 -20.27
CA GLY A 251 -21.91 -27.04 -21.19
C GLY A 251 -23.20 -27.32 -20.38
N SER A 252 -24.26 -26.66 -20.78
CA SER A 252 -25.65 -27.02 -20.45
C SER A 252 -26.01 -28.39 -20.97
#